data_05948b7a53c2755634a6ff73ae856e8c
#
_entry.id   05948b7a53c2755634a6ff73ae856e8c
#
_cell.length_a   1.000
_cell.length_b   1.000
_cell.length_c   1.000
_cell.angle_alpha   90.00
_cell.angle_beta   90.00
_cell.angle_gamma   90.00
#
_symmetry.space_group_name_H-M   'P 1'
#
loop_
_entity.id
_entity.type
_entity.pdbx_description
1 polymer ?
#
loop_
_entity_poly.entity_id
_entity_poly.type
_entity_poly.pdbx_seq_one_letter_code
_entity_poly.pdbx_strand_id
1 'polypeptide(L)'
;MPYVEGFGTWPFGEEWLWEAIATSYVPLLDVLGRAPMTVSLTPVLCDQLEAPGAMERCLRWLREIRPESHRLDIESLRSAGEDVLAAELARSAAEYAAAADRLEAMGGDLLGALAPHASWTSAATHAVLPLLATDAGVALQVETGIASHRRRFGHWSGGFWLPECAHAPWLDGLLEDCGVHSTCVELTDAFGLGAAEHLRPLVTDEGPVLWPIDRESIALVWSDGGYPAAGAYRDYHRHTDHRHRVWANDGSAYDHAAARALAREHAADFVARVRARVRDGGVCVCALDTELLGHWWYEGVVWLEAVLDESAAQGLPLTNLDEALGHHEPAPASPTLPETTWGRGGDLSTWSAPAVADLAWQARTAELAVIRAGGRAPERAVRELLALQASDWAFLATRELAGDYPRERMGGHAHALAHALSGADDGALEGPVRNLAPDLIVREWL
;
A
#
# COMPACT_ATOMS: atom_id res chain seq x y z
N MET A 1 1.86 5.41 5.07
CA MET A 1 2.15 6.12 6.35
C MET A 1 2.83 7.44 6.05
N PRO A 2 2.27 8.57 6.50
CA PRO A 2 2.86 9.88 6.25
C PRO A 2 4.22 10.05 6.93
N TYR A 3 5.27 10.17 6.16
CA TYR A 3 6.64 10.49 6.56
C TYR A 3 7.12 9.80 7.84
N VAL A 4 7.66 8.61 7.71
CA VAL A 4 8.31 7.93 8.83
C VAL A 4 9.55 8.73 9.23
N GLU A 5 9.55 9.27 10.44
CA GLU A 5 10.68 10.01 11.00
C GLU A 5 11.37 9.18 12.06
N GLY A 6 12.70 9.38 12.19
CA GLY A 6 13.61 8.66 13.06
C GLY A 6 13.00 8.10 14.33
N PHE A 7 12.54 6.89 14.24
CA PHE A 7 12.02 6.11 15.34
C PHE A 7 13.09 5.10 15.75
N GLY A 8 13.90 5.49 16.71
CA GLY A 8 14.85 4.59 17.32
C GLY A 8 15.89 4.02 16.33
N THR A 9 15.89 2.72 16.16
CA THR A 9 16.80 2.00 15.29
C THR A 9 16.11 1.54 14.02
N TRP A 10 16.90 1.46 12.91
CA TRP A 10 16.48 0.83 11.68
C TRP A 10 15.50 -0.36 11.92
N PRO A 11 14.38 -0.54 11.16
CA PRO A 11 14.05 0.11 9.88
C PRO A 11 13.07 1.29 9.99
N PHE A 12 12.92 1.92 11.13
CA PHE A 12 11.87 2.90 11.40
C PHE A 12 12.33 4.34 11.14
N GLY A 13 12.53 4.66 9.90
CA GLY A 13 12.85 5.97 9.39
C GLY A 13 12.55 6.00 7.90
N GLU A 14 13.07 6.96 7.16
CA GLU A 14 12.93 7.00 5.70
C GLU A 14 13.49 5.73 5.02
N GLU A 15 14.39 5.00 5.68
CA GLU A 15 14.96 3.74 5.22
C GLU A 15 13.90 2.68 4.92
N TRP A 16 12.76 2.71 5.59
CA TRP A 16 11.64 1.84 5.24
C TRP A 16 11.18 2.04 3.79
N LEU A 17 11.06 3.30 3.36
CA LEU A 17 10.74 3.64 1.99
C LEU A 17 11.88 3.26 1.03
N TRP A 18 13.13 3.51 1.43
CA TRP A 18 14.30 3.15 0.61
C TRP A 18 14.40 1.63 0.39
N GLU A 19 14.08 0.84 1.39
CA GLU A 19 14.02 -0.62 1.29
C GLU A 19 12.94 -1.05 0.31
N ALA A 20 11.72 -0.49 0.40
CA ALA A 20 10.62 -0.79 -0.52
C ALA A 20 10.96 -0.37 -1.97
N ILE A 21 11.61 0.78 -2.15
CA ILE A 21 12.10 1.22 -3.47
C ILE A 21 13.04 0.17 -4.06
N ALA A 22 14.03 -0.29 -3.28
CA ALA A 22 15.07 -1.20 -3.78
C ALA A 22 14.55 -2.61 -4.05
N THR A 23 13.66 -3.13 -3.19
CA THR A 23 13.27 -4.54 -3.22
C THR A 23 11.92 -4.80 -3.88
N SER A 24 11.08 -3.76 -4.03
CA SER A 24 9.74 -3.85 -4.61
C SER A 24 9.59 -2.93 -5.83
N TYR A 25 9.56 -1.61 -5.65
CA TYR A 25 9.12 -0.69 -6.72
C TYR A 25 10.05 -0.71 -7.94
N VAL A 26 11.36 -0.65 -7.75
CA VAL A 26 12.32 -0.70 -8.87
C VAL A 26 12.29 -2.05 -9.61
N PRO A 27 12.31 -3.21 -8.94
CA PRO A 27 12.15 -4.50 -9.61
C PRO A 27 10.82 -4.67 -10.34
N LEU A 28 9.72 -4.16 -9.79
CA LEU A 28 8.39 -4.28 -10.40
C LEU A 28 8.24 -3.52 -11.72
N LEU A 29 9.03 -2.47 -11.97
CA LEU A 29 9.01 -1.76 -13.26
C LEU A 29 9.22 -2.68 -14.48
N ASP A 30 9.98 -3.78 -14.32
CA ASP A 30 10.20 -4.76 -15.39
C ASP A 30 9.00 -5.67 -15.62
N VAL A 31 8.09 -5.74 -14.66
CA VAL A 31 6.95 -6.66 -14.69
C VAL A 31 5.67 -5.93 -15.09
N LEU A 32 5.45 -4.71 -14.60
CA LEU A 32 4.22 -3.95 -14.79
C LEU A 32 3.86 -3.71 -16.27
N GLY A 33 4.84 -3.55 -17.16
CA GLY A 33 4.61 -3.34 -18.58
C GLY A 33 4.33 -4.60 -19.40
N ARG A 34 4.35 -5.80 -18.80
CA ARG A 34 4.27 -7.09 -19.51
C ARG A 34 2.85 -7.58 -19.75
N ALA A 35 1.90 -7.14 -18.92
CA ALA A 35 0.49 -7.50 -19.05
C ALA A 35 -0.40 -6.38 -18.47
N PRO A 36 -1.68 -6.32 -18.88
CA PRO A 36 -2.62 -5.36 -18.28
C PRO A 36 -2.80 -5.67 -16.79
N MET A 37 -2.61 -4.66 -15.95
CA MET A 37 -2.84 -4.69 -14.51
C MET A 37 -3.42 -3.36 -14.04
N THR A 38 -4.27 -3.37 -13.02
CA THR A 38 -4.70 -2.15 -12.34
C THR A 38 -3.70 -1.81 -11.26
N VAL A 39 -3.10 -0.63 -11.32
CA VAL A 39 -2.18 -0.13 -10.30
C VAL A 39 -2.75 1.13 -9.67
N SER A 40 -2.96 1.08 -8.36
CA SER A 40 -3.35 2.25 -7.57
C SER A 40 -2.12 2.84 -6.89
N LEU A 41 -1.83 4.12 -7.17
CA LEU A 41 -0.75 4.84 -6.49
C LEU A 41 -1.35 5.75 -5.41
N THR A 42 -1.06 5.41 -4.15
CA THR A 42 -1.51 6.19 -3.00
C THR A 42 -0.85 7.56 -2.99
N PRO A 43 -1.61 8.67 -2.89
CA PRO A 43 -1.06 10.02 -2.98
C PRO A 43 0.05 10.30 -1.98
N VAL A 44 -0.11 9.88 -0.71
CA VAL A 44 0.94 10.07 0.31
C VAL A 44 2.26 9.36 -0.03
N LEU A 45 2.24 8.25 -0.76
CA LEU A 45 3.45 7.63 -1.28
C LEU A 45 4.09 8.53 -2.34
N CYS A 46 3.28 9.03 -3.28
CA CYS A 46 3.76 9.96 -4.31
C CYS A 46 4.36 11.23 -3.70
N ASP A 47 3.73 11.79 -2.67
CA ASP A 47 4.25 12.96 -1.92
C ASP A 47 5.62 12.68 -1.32
N GLN A 48 5.82 11.49 -0.75
CA GLN A 48 7.10 11.08 -0.16
C GLN A 48 8.19 10.89 -1.22
N LEU A 49 7.85 10.29 -2.37
CA LEU A 49 8.80 10.10 -3.47
C LEU A 49 9.22 11.43 -4.12
N GLU A 50 8.33 12.43 -4.16
CA GLU A 50 8.61 13.79 -4.64
C GLU A 50 9.20 14.71 -3.57
N ALA A 51 9.27 14.31 -2.31
CA ALA A 51 9.76 15.18 -1.25
C ALA A 51 11.16 15.71 -1.56
N PRO A 52 11.42 17.03 -1.33
CA PRO A 52 12.71 17.61 -1.65
C PRO A 52 13.89 16.83 -1.05
N GLY A 53 14.84 16.42 -1.89
CA GLY A 53 16.01 15.64 -1.49
C GLY A 53 15.73 14.17 -1.13
N ALA A 54 14.52 13.67 -1.33
CA ALA A 54 14.17 12.28 -0.96
C ALA A 54 15.00 11.27 -1.77
N MET A 55 15.04 11.42 -3.08
CA MET A 55 15.79 10.51 -3.94
C MET A 55 17.30 10.61 -3.77
N GLU A 56 17.83 11.80 -3.49
CA GLU A 56 19.24 11.98 -3.14
C GLU A 56 19.59 11.27 -1.82
N ARG A 57 18.71 11.33 -0.81
CA ARG A 57 18.91 10.58 0.44
C ARG A 57 18.79 9.07 0.23
N CYS A 58 17.84 8.62 -0.60
CA CYS A 58 17.69 7.23 -0.98
C CYS A 58 18.95 6.70 -1.68
N LEU A 59 19.44 7.40 -2.70
CA LEU A 59 20.66 7.03 -3.42
C LEU A 59 21.89 7.02 -2.50
N ARG A 60 22.03 8.01 -1.61
CA ARG A 60 23.11 8.00 -0.61
C ARG A 60 23.01 6.79 0.31
N TRP A 61 21.80 6.42 0.75
CA TRP A 61 21.60 5.24 1.57
C TRP A 61 21.99 3.96 0.80
N LEU A 62 21.57 3.82 -0.43
CA LEU A 62 21.89 2.65 -1.29
C LEU A 62 23.38 2.55 -1.64
N ARG A 63 24.10 3.69 -1.79
CA ARG A 63 25.50 3.73 -2.23
C ARG A 63 26.50 3.76 -1.10
N GLU A 64 26.15 4.26 0.07
CA GLU A 64 27.09 4.47 1.17
C GLU A 64 26.70 3.66 2.41
N ILE A 65 25.48 3.81 2.91
CA ILE A 65 25.06 3.26 4.21
C ILE A 65 24.79 1.76 4.10
N ARG A 66 23.97 1.36 3.12
CA ARG A 66 23.59 -0.05 2.94
C ARG A 66 24.78 -0.96 2.59
N PRO A 67 25.70 -0.60 1.68
CA PRO A 67 26.90 -1.38 1.41
C PRO A 67 27.83 -1.55 2.61
N GLU A 68 27.96 -0.51 3.45
CA GLU A 68 28.77 -0.62 4.67
C GLU A 68 28.14 -1.61 5.66
N SER A 69 26.83 -1.58 5.85
CA SER A 69 26.14 -2.54 6.70
C SER A 69 26.27 -3.99 6.17
N HIS A 70 26.21 -4.18 4.84
CA HIS A 70 26.47 -5.48 4.23
C HIS A 70 27.90 -5.95 4.51
N ARG A 71 28.90 -5.07 4.34
CA ARG A 71 30.30 -5.40 4.59
C ARG A 71 30.55 -5.87 6.03
N LEU A 72 29.99 -5.15 7.00
CA LEU A 72 30.10 -5.47 8.43
C LEU A 72 29.51 -6.84 8.75
N ASP A 73 28.30 -7.12 8.28
CA ASP A 73 27.66 -8.43 8.53
C ASP A 73 28.33 -9.58 7.77
N ILE A 74 28.83 -9.35 6.54
CA ILE A 74 29.60 -10.35 5.80
C ILE A 74 30.89 -10.71 6.58
N GLU A 75 31.62 -9.73 7.12
CA GLU A 75 32.79 -9.96 7.92
C GLU A 75 32.49 -10.72 9.22
N SER A 76 31.37 -10.33 9.88
CA SER A 76 30.89 -11.01 11.10
C SER A 76 30.55 -12.47 10.82
N LEU A 77 29.77 -12.76 9.78
CA LEU A 77 29.39 -14.12 9.38
C LEU A 77 30.61 -14.97 9.04
N ARG A 78 31.57 -14.44 8.25
CA ARG A 78 32.81 -15.15 7.95
C ARG A 78 33.65 -15.46 9.19
N SER A 79 33.72 -14.51 10.11
CA SER A 79 34.43 -14.69 11.38
C SER A 79 33.80 -15.77 12.26
N ALA A 80 32.50 -15.98 12.12
CA ALA A 80 31.74 -17.03 12.78
C ALA A 80 31.77 -18.38 12.02
N GLY A 81 32.43 -18.46 10.84
CA GLY A 81 32.49 -19.67 10.01
C GLY A 81 31.22 -19.90 9.18
N GLU A 82 30.36 -18.92 9.07
CA GLU A 82 29.06 -18.97 8.32
C GLU A 82 29.25 -18.52 6.87
N ASP A 83 30.13 -19.16 6.12
CA ASP A 83 30.53 -18.77 4.77
C ASP A 83 29.35 -18.80 3.78
N VAL A 84 28.39 -19.73 3.95
CA VAL A 84 27.19 -19.82 3.08
C VAL A 84 26.30 -18.60 3.27
N LEU A 85 26.05 -18.18 4.50
CA LEU A 85 25.26 -16.99 4.83
C LEU A 85 25.97 -15.72 4.33
N ALA A 86 27.29 -15.65 4.49
CA ALA A 86 28.11 -14.54 4.00
C ALA A 86 28.06 -14.42 2.46
N ALA A 87 28.06 -15.55 1.74
CA ALA A 87 27.96 -15.57 0.29
C ALA A 87 26.57 -15.11 -0.17
N GLU A 88 25.51 -15.56 0.50
CA GLU A 88 24.14 -15.10 0.19
C GLU A 88 23.98 -13.60 0.47
N LEU A 89 24.54 -13.11 1.57
CA LEU A 89 24.49 -11.68 1.87
C LEU A 89 25.24 -10.84 0.81
N ALA A 90 26.39 -11.34 0.33
CA ALA A 90 27.13 -10.67 -0.76
C ALA A 90 26.33 -10.66 -2.08
N ARG A 91 25.59 -11.74 -2.37
CA ARG A 91 24.67 -11.81 -3.53
C ARG A 91 23.54 -10.78 -3.35
N SER A 92 22.92 -10.71 -2.18
CA SER A 92 21.87 -9.74 -1.87
C SER A 92 22.36 -8.28 -1.99
N ALA A 93 23.59 -8.00 -1.55
CA ALA A 93 24.21 -6.68 -1.71
C ALA A 93 24.28 -6.23 -3.18
N ALA A 94 24.51 -7.16 -4.11
CA ALA A 94 24.56 -6.86 -5.54
C ALA A 94 23.17 -6.44 -6.08
N GLU A 95 22.07 -6.91 -5.51
CA GLU A 95 20.72 -6.51 -5.90
C GLU A 95 20.43 -5.06 -5.50
N TYR A 96 20.84 -4.64 -4.29
CA TYR A 96 20.73 -3.23 -3.87
C TYR A 96 21.58 -2.31 -4.74
N ALA A 97 22.78 -2.75 -5.13
CA ALA A 97 23.61 -2.00 -6.06
C ALA A 97 22.94 -1.85 -7.43
N ALA A 98 22.34 -2.94 -7.95
CA ALA A 98 21.60 -2.91 -9.22
C ALA A 98 20.34 -2.01 -9.15
N ALA A 99 19.63 -2.00 -8.02
CA ALA A 99 18.51 -1.09 -7.80
C ALA A 99 18.96 0.38 -7.81
N ALA A 100 20.10 0.68 -7.17
CA ALA A 100 20.69 2.01 -7.21
C ALA A 100 21.10 2.44 -8.64
N ASP A 101 21.75 1.53 -9.42
CA ASP A 101 22.11 1.80 -10.81
C ASP A 101 20.87 2.15 -11.65
N ARG A 102 19.78 1.42 -11.46
CA ARG A 102 18.52 1.67 -12.16
C ARG A 102 17.88 3.00 -11.75
N LEU A 103 17.88 3.32 -10.46
CA LEU A 103 17.34 4.58 -9.95
C LEU A 103 18.15 5.78 -10.47
N GLU A 104 19.47 5.67 -10.54
CA GLU A 104 20.34 6.68 -11.16
C GLU A 104 20.09 6.80 -12.68
N ALA A 105 19.93 5.68 -13.39
CA ALA A 105 19.68 5.67 -14.83
C ALA A 105 18.37 6.39 -15.22
N MET A 106 17.36 6.36 -14.34
CA MET A 106 16.12 7.13 -14.50
C MET A 106 16.19 8.54 -13.89
N GLY A 107 17.37 9.00 -13.44
CA GLY A 107 17.55 10.33 -12.85
C GLY A 107 16.86 10.52 -11.50
N GLY A 108 16.56 9.43 -10.80
CA GLY A 108 15.77 9.46 -9.56
C GLY A 108 14.26 9.64 -9.77
N ASP A 109 13.79 9.70 -11.01
CA ASP A 109 12.37 9.90 -11.33
C ASP A 109 11.61 8.57 -11.32
N LEU A 110 11.44 8.00 -10.13
CA LEU A 110 10.67 6.76 -9.94
C LEU A 110 9.18 6.96 -10.27
N LEU A 111 8.60 8.12 -9.94
CA LEU A 111 7.21 8.42 -10.27
C LEU A 111 6.99 8.53 -11.77
N GLY A 112 7.90 9.16 -12.51
CA GLY A 112 7.86 9.19 -13.97
C GLY A 112 7.97 7.79 -14.59
N ALA A 113 8.78 6.90 -13.98
CA ALA A 113 8.85 5.50 -14.40
C ALA A 113 7.57 4.69 -14.11
N LEU A 114 6.85 5.01 -13.03
CA LEU A 114 5.57 4.40 -12.68
C LEU A 114 4.38 5.00 -13.44
N ALA A 115 4.49 6.21 -13.95
CA ALA A 115 3.39 6.95 -14.58
C ALA A 115 2.63 6.17 -15.68
N PRO A 116 3.29 5.40 -16.57
CA PRO A 116 2.58 4.62 -17.60
C PRO A 116 1.64 3.55 -17.02
N HIS A 117 1.81 3.18 -15.74
CA HIS A 117 1.07 2.12 -15.07
C HIS A 117 0.06 2.67 -14.06
N ALA A 118 0.15 3.95 -13.69
CA ALA A 118 -0.71 4.62 -12.72
C ALA A 118 -2.13 4.78 -13.28
N SER A 119 -3.01 3.84 -13.03
CA SER A 119 -4.41 3.87 -13.52
C SER A 119 -5.38 4.38 -12.46
N TRP A 120 -5.21 3.96 -11.21
CA TRP A 120 -6.09 4.29 -10.10
C TRP A 120 -5.37 5.14 -9.05
N THR A 121 -6.15 5.79 -8.20
CA THR A 121 -5.68 6.54 -7.03
C THR A 121 -6.33 6.01 -5.76
N SER A 122 -6.08 6.70 -4.64
CA SER A 122 -6.65 6.40 -3.32
C SER A 122 -6.88 7.72 -2.55
N ALA A 123 -7.37 7.63 -1.31
CA ALA A 123 -7.48 8.78 -0.41
C ALA A 123 -6.11 9.43 -0.16
N ALA A 124 -6.10 10.75 0.04
CA ALA A 124 -4.88 11.57 0.14
C ALA A 124 -3.81 10.96 1.05
N THR A 125 -4.20 10.47 2.21
CA THR A 125 -3.30 9.87 3.20
C THR A 125 -3.70 8.45 3.61
N HIS A 126 -4.44 7.74 2.76
CA HIS A 126 -4.92 6.39 3.03
C HIS A 126 -5.81 6.32 4.29
N ALA A 127 -6.72 7.27 4.44
CA ALA A 127 -7.67 7.29 5.56
C ALA A 127 -8.78 6.26 5.35
N VAL A 128 -9.18 5.55 6.41
CA VAL A 128 -10.33 4.63 6.40
C VAL A 128 -11.60 5.46 6.31
N LEU A 129 -12.14 5.63 5.09
CA LEU A 129 -13.23 6.57 4.81
C LEU A 129 -14.47 6.36 5.68
N PRO A 130 -14.94 5.12 5.95
CA PRO A 130 -16.09 4.90 6.83
C PRO A 130 -15.92 5.42 8.27
N LEU A 131 -14.70 5.69 8.72
CA LEU A 131 -14.41 6.16 10.08
C LEU A 131 -14.31 7.68 10.20
N LEU A 132 -14.34 8.41 9.09
CA LEU A 132 -14.32 9.87 9.10
C LEU A 132 -15.59 10.43 9.74
N ALA A 133 -15.51 11.64 10.28
CA ALA A 133 -16.58 12.21 11.10
C ALA A 133 -17.67 12.87 10.24
N THR A 134 -17.36 13.29 9.01
CA THR A 134 -18.22 14.11 8.17
C THR A 134 -18.05 13.79 6.69
N ASP A 135 -19.09 14.05 5.91
CA ASP A 135 -19.04 13.98 4.43
C ASP A 135 -17.93 14.89 3.88
N ALA A 136 -17.73 16.04 4.53
CA ALA A 136 -16.67 17.00 4.20
C ALA A 136 -15.27 16.38 4.36
N GLY A 137 -15.04 15.62 5.42
CA GLY A 137 -13.78 14.90 5.63
C GLY A 137 -13.56 13.81 4.58
N VAL A 138 -14.62 13.09 4.20
CA VAL A 138 -14.55 12.09 3.11
C VAL A 138 -14.16 12.77 1.80
N ALA A 139 -14.89 13.80 1.40
CA ALA A 139 -14.61 14.50 0.14
C ALA A 139 -13.22 15.15 0.14
N LEU A 140 -12.77 15.71 1.27
CA LEU A 140 -11.40 16.25 1.39
C LEU A 140 -10.34 15.18 1.06
N GLN A 141 -10.45 13.98 1.61
CA GLN A 141 -9.53 12.88 1.36
C GLN A 141 -9.60 12.39 -0.09
N VAL A 142 -10.80 12.21 -0.62
CA VAL A 142 -11.02 11.68 -1.98
C VAL A 142 -10.60 12.68 -3.05
N GLU A 143 -11.08 13.93 -2.98
CA GLU A 143 -10.79 14.95 -3.99
C GLU A 143 -9.32 15.36 -4.01
N THR A 144 -8.67 15.47 -2.83
CA THR A 144 -7.24 15.72 -2.77
C THR A 144 -6.45 14.57 -3.39
N GLY A 145 -6.88 13.33 -3.16
CA GLY A 145 -6.28 12.16 -3.81
C GLY A 145 -6.41 12.18 -5.32
N ILE A 146 -7.59 12.52 -5.83
CA ILE A 146 -7.86 12.64 -7.29
C ILE A 146 -7.04 13.79 -7.90
N ALA A 147 -6.98 14.94 -7.23
CA ALA A 147 -6.19 16.08 -7.69
C ALA A 147 -4.70 15.73 -7.77
N SER A 148 -4.20 15.05 -6.76
CA SER A 148 -2.83 14.53 -6.68
C SER A 148 -2.50 13.65 -7.89
N HIS A 149 -3.38 12.71 -8.21
CA HIS A 149 -3.21 11.81 -9.36
C HIS A 149 -3.21 12.58 -10.69
N ARG A 150 -4.21 13.46 -10.88
CA ARG A 150 -4.35 14.26 -12.12
C ARG A 150 -3.14 15.16 -12.37
N ARG A 151 -2.61 15.78 -11.33
CA ARG A 151 -1.41 16.62 -11.45
C ARG A 151 -0.19 15.83 -11.91
N ARG A 152 0.01 14.64 -11.34
CA ARG A 152 1.21 13.81 -11.62
C ARG A 152 1.12 13.06 -12.93
N PHE A 153 -0.04 12.49 -13.22
CA PHE A 153 -0.21 11.54 -14.32
C PHE A 153 -1.12 12.07 -15.45
N GLY A 154 -1.69 13.26 -15.28
CA GLY A 154 -2.47 13.97 -16.29
C GLY A 154 -3.89 13.46 -16.49
N HIS A 155 -4.09 12.14 -16.53
CA HIS A 155 -5.40 11.49 -16.74
C HIS A 155 -5.77 10.62 -15.54
N TRP A 156 -7.07 10.57 -15.24
CA TRP A 156 -7.66 9.68 -14.26
C TRP A 156 -9.01 9.16 -14.78
N SER A 157 -9.18 7.83 -14.84
CA SER A 157 -10.34 7.17 -15.44
C SER A 157 -11.54 7.04 -14.49
N GLY A 158 -11.41 7.42 -13.22
CA GLY A 158 -12.45 7.25 -12.21
C GLY A 158 -12.25 6.05 -11.29
N GLY A 159 -11.15 5.32 -11.45
CA GLY A 159 -10.82 4.20 -10.58
C GLY A 159 -10.21 4.64 -9.25
N PHE A 160 -10.69 4.08 -8.14
CA PHE A 160 -10.28 4.47 -6.79
C PHE A 160 -10.14 3.26 -5.87
N TRP A 161 -8.99 3.12 -5.25
CA TRP A 161 -8.78 2.13 -4.20
C TRP A 161 -9.25 2.69 -2.85
N LEU A 162 -10.29 2.09 -2.29
CA LEU A 162 -10.70 2.41 -0.92
C LEU A 162 -9.62 1.95 0.06
N PRO A 163 -9.06 2.85 0.89
CA PRO A 163 -8.11 2.45 1.92
C PRO A 163 -8.63 1.26 2.74
N GLU A 164 -7.78 0.24 2.90
CA GLU A 164 -8.10 -1.01 3.60
C GLU A 164 -9.28 -1.80 2.96
N CYS A 165 -9.57 -1.55 1.69
CA CYS A 165 -10.76 -2.05 1.01
C CYS A 165 -12.04 -1.78 1.84
N ALA A 166 -12.04 -0.68 2.63
CA ALA A 166 -13.08 -0.35 3.57
C ALA A 166 -14.25 0.35 2.88
N HIS A 167 -15.38 -0.33 2.83
CA HIS A 167 -16.59 0.15 2.18
C HIS A 167 -17.76 0.19 3.18
N ALA A 168 -18.60 1.20 3.03
CA ALA A 168 -19.91 1.29 3.67
C ALA A 168 -20.89 1.86 2.64
N PRO A 169 -22.12 1.34 2.52
CA PRO A 169 -23.07 1.76 1.48
C PRO A 169 -23.39 3.26 1.45
N TRP A 170 -23.33 3.94 2.58
CA TRP A 170 -23.55 5.37 2.66
C TRP A 170 -22.46 6.21 1.99
N LEU A 171 -21.29 5.62 1.67
CA LEU A 171 -20.22 6.30 0.94
C LEU A 171 -20.53 6.40 -0.57
N ASP A 172 -21.36 5.54 -1.13
CA ASP A 172 -21.53 5.38 -2.56
C ASP A 172 -21.85 6.70 -3.26
N GLY A 173 -22.86 7.44 -2.79
CA GLY A 173 -23.22 8.74 -3.34
C GLY A 173 -22.11 9.79 -3.20
N LEU A 174 -21.37 9.79 -2.08
CA LEU A 174 -20.25 10.72 -1.89
C LEU A 174 -19.08 10.42 -2.84
N LEU A 175 -18.80 9.13 -3.09
CA LEU A 175 -17.79 8.71 -4.05
C LEU A 175 -18.17 9.11 -5.47
N GLU A 176 -19.44 8.92 -5.87
CA GLU A 176 -19.94 9.35 -7.18
C GLU A 176 -19.89 10.88 -7.35
N ASP A 177 -20.28 11.63 -6.33
CA ASP A 177 -20.19 13.10 -6.31
C ASP A 177 -18.74 13.60 -6.49
N CYS A 178 -17.74 12.84 -6.01
CA CYS A 178 -16.33 13.10 -6.25
C CYS A 178 -15.84 12.61 -7.64
N GLY A 179 -16.70 11.92 -8.41
CA GLY A 179 -16.39 11.38 -9.73
C GLY A 179 -15.70 10.02 -9.70
N VAL A 180 -15.78 9.26 -8.61
CA VAL A 180 -15.33 7.88 -8.56
C VAL A 180 -16.33 7.00 -9.30
N HIS A 181 -15.85 6.27 -10.32
CA HIS A 181 -16.68 5.40 -11.15
C HIS A 181 -16.48 3.90 -10.84
N SER A 182 -15.40 3.54 -10.17
CA SER A 182 -15.04 2.14 -9.95
C SER A 182 -14.18 1.98 -8.70
N THR A 183 -14.47 0.96 -7.89
CA THR A 183 -13.70 0.63 -6.68
C THR A 183 -13.72 -0.86 -6.38
N CYS A 184 -12.80 -1.34 -5.54
CA CYS A 184 -12.80 -2.71 -5.03
C CYS A 184 -13.45 -2.78 -3.65
N VAL A 185 -14.15 -3.91 -3.37
CA VAL A 185 -14.83 -4.15 -2.10
C VAL A 185 -14.62 -5.60 -1.64
N GLU A 186 -14.59 -5.81 -0.33
CA GLU A 186 -14.55 -7.14 0.28
C GLU A 186 -15.98 -7.56 0.64
N LEU A 187 -16.48 -8.65 0.08
CA LEU A 187 -17.85 -9.11 0.29
C LEU A 187 -17.95 -10.59 0.69
N THR A 188 -16.85 -11.17 1.21
CA THR A 188 -16.84 -12.59 1.63
C THR A 188 -17.90 -12.90 2.69
N ASP A 189 -18.11 -11.97 3.64
CA ASP A 189 -19.13 -12.16 4.69
C ASP A 189 -20.56 -12.08 4.15
N ALA A 190 -20.77 -11.33 3.06
CA ALA A 190 -22.08 -11.22 2.43
C ALA A 190 -22.43 -12.42 1.55
N PHE A 191 -21.46 -12.94 0.79
CA PHE A 191 -21.71 -13.97 -0.22
C PHE A 191 -21.19 -15.36 0.16
N GLY A 192 -20.23 -15.44 1.09
CA GLY A 192 -19.49 -16.64 1.41
C GLY A 192 -18.21 -16.78 0.59
N LEU A 193 -17.19 -17.42 1.19
CA LEU A 193 -15.92 -17.68 0.52
C LEU A 193 -16.13 -18.54 -0.74
N GLY A 194 -15.52 -18.14 -1.85
CA GLY A 194 -15.60 -18.85 -3.12
C GLY A 194 -16.94 -18.69 -3.86
N ALA A 195 -17.86 -17.85 -3.41
CA ALA A 195 -19.12 -17.60 -4.09
C ALA A 195 -18.90 -17.03 -5.51
N ALA A 196 -19.78 -17.38 -6.46
CA ALA A 196 -19.68 -16.93 -7.84
C ALA A 196 -19.93 -15.43 -8.00
N GLU A 197 -20.62 -14.83 -7.05
CA GLU A 197 -20.90 -13.39 -6.95
C GLU A 197 -19.63 -12.55 -6.90
N HIS A 198 -18.52 -13.07 -6.33
CA HIS A 198 -17.22 -12.40 -6.32
C HIS A 198 -16.60 -12.25 -7.71
N LEU A 199 -17.08 -12.97 -8.71
CA LEU A 199 -16.55 -12.93 -10.07
C LEU A 199 -17.29 -11.95 -10.98
N ARG A 200 -18.15 -11.08 -10.43
CA ARG A 200 -18.95 -10.13 -11.21
C ARG A 200 -18.85 -8.74 -10.59
N PRO A 201 -18.68 -7.70 -11.41
CA PRO A 201 -18.86 -6.33 -10.93
C PRO A 201 -20.32 -6.11 -10.50
N LEU A 202 -20.51 -5.28 -9.50
CA LEU A 202 -21.82 -4.90 -8.97
C LEU A 202 -22.04 -3.40 -9.19
N VAL A 203 -23.30 -2.99 -9.28
CA VAL A 203 -23.68 -1.58 -9.32
C VAL A 203 -24.76 -1.32 -8.28
N THR A 204 -24.59 -0.24 -7.51
CA THR A 204 -25.60 0.28 -6.60
C THR A 204 -26.50 1.29 -7.35
N ASP A 205 -27.63 1.67 -6.80
CA ASP A 205 -28.53 2.64 -7.42
C ASP A 205 -27.88 4.04 -7.57
N GLU A 206 -26.99 4.38 -6.61
CA GLU A 206 -26.26 5.63 -6.55
C GLU A 206 -24.82 5.33 -6.11
N GLY A 207 -23.85 5.27 -7.06
CA GLY A 207 -22.47 5.05 -6.70
C GLY A 207 -21.61 4.35 -7.76
N PRO A 208 -20.33 4.12 -7.45
CA PRO A 208 -19.39 3.49 -8.36
C PRO A 208 -19.72 2.02 -8.62
N VAL A 209 -19.16 1.49 -9.70
CA VAL A 209 -19.08 0.04 -9.87
C VAL A 209 -18.19 -0.56 -8.82
N LEU A 210 -18.71 -1.57 -8.12
CA LEU A 210 -18.02 -2.30 -7.05
C LEU A 210 -17.44 -3.60 -7.64
N TRP A 211 -16.13 -3.79 -7.50
CA TRP A 211 -15.43 -5.01 -7.85
C TRP A 211 -15.18 -5.83 -6.58
N PRO A 212 -15.94 -6.91 -6.33
CA PRO A 212 -15.65 -7.80 -5.23
C PRO A 212 -14.26 -8.43 -5.40
N ILE A 213 -13.40 -8.31 -4.38
CA ILE A 213 -12.11 -9.01 -4.38
C ILE A 213 -12.34 -10.50 -4.11
N ASP A 214 -11.57 -11.35 -4.79
CA ASP A 214 -11.67 -12.81 -4.60
C ASP A 214 -10.75 -13.25 -3.46
N ARG A 215 -11.30 -13.35 -2.25
CA ARG A 215 -10.56 -13.77 -1.05
C ARG A 215 -9.96 -15.17 -1.18
N GLU A 216 -10.57 -16.06 -1.98
CA GLU A 216 -10.04 -17.41 -2.18
C GLU A 216 -8.69 -17.38 -2.91
N SER A 217 -8.57 -16.57 -3.96
CA SER A 217 -7.29 -16.37 -4.66
C SER A 217 -6.29 -15.57 -3.84
N ILE A 218 -6.73 -14.51 -3.13
CA ILE A 218 -5.87 -13.70 -2.27
C ILE A 218 -5.28 -14.54 -1.12
N ALA A 219 -6.06 -15.46 -0.53
CA ALA A 219 -5.59 -16.30 0.56
C ALA A 219 -4.45 -17.25 0.17
N LEU A 220 -4.28 -17.57 -1.12
CA LEU A 220 -3.12 -18.32 -1.60
C LEU A 220 -1.81 -17.56 -1.41
N VAL A 221 -1.89 -16.24 -1.40
CA VAL A 221 -0.74 -15.33 -1.28
C VAL A 221 -0.71 -14.70 0.11
N TRP A 222 -1.85 -14.21 0.59
CA TRP A 222 -1.94 -13.44 1.84
C TRP A 222 -2.73 -14.19 2.91
N SER A 223 -2.16 -15.27 3.43
CA SER A 223 -2.66 -15.96 4.62
C SER A 223 -1.51 -16.62 5.38
N ASP A 224 -1.75 -17.02 6.61
CA ASP A 224 -0.75 -17.69 7.45
C ASP A 224 -0.22 -19.00 6.81
N GLY A 225 -0.98 -19.62 5.93
CA GLY A 225 -0.60 -20.80 5.17
C GLY A 225 -0.40 -20.53 3.67
N GLY A 226 -0.34 -19.27 3.25
CA GLY A 226 -0.13 -18.90 1.86
C GLY A 226 1.29 -19.20 1.37
N TYR A 227 1.51 -18.98 0.06
CA TYR A 227 2.82 -19.25 -0.55
C TYR A 227 3.99 -18.62 0.21
N PRO A 228 3.93 -17.36 0.70
CA PRO A 228 5.04 -16.73 1.42
C PRO A 228 5.51 -17.48 2.67
N ALA A 229 4.66 -18.34 3.26
CA ALA A 229 5.00 -19.16 4.43
C ALA A 229 5.82 -20.41 4.09
N ALA A 230 6.11 -20.70 2.82
CA ALA A 230 6.88 -21.88 2.42
C ALA A 230 8.28 -21.89 3.04
N GLY A 231 8.71 -23.04 3.52
CA GLY A 231 9.95 -23.21 4.28
C GLY A 231 11.21 -22.70 3.57
N ALA A 232 11.27 -22.85 2.24
CA ALA A 232 12.42 -22.43 1.43
C ALA A 232 12.50 -20.92 1.13
N TYR A 233 11.42 -20.17 1.39
CA TYR A 233 11.43 -18.74 1.16
C TYR A 233 12.18 -17.97 2.24
N ARG A 234 12.65 -16.78 1.88
CA ARG A 234 13.41 -15.90 2.77
C ARG A 234 12.59 -15.50 3.99
N ASP A 235 13.11 -15.75 5.18
CA ASP A 235 12.50 -15.35 6.44
C ASP A 235 12.51 -13.83 6.59
N TYR A 236 11.32 -13.26 6.74
CA TYR A 236 11.13 -11.83 6.96
C TYR A 236 11.55 -11.39 8.38
N HIS A 237 11.43 -12.26 9.38
CA HIS A 237 11.56 -11.92 10.78
C HIS A 237 12.98 -12.12 11.33
N ARG A 238 13.74 -13.09 10.78
CA ARG A 238 15.08 -13.37 11.20
C ARG A 238 16.11 -12.55 10.43
N HIS A 239 16.95 -11.83 11.17
CA HIS A 239 17.93 -10.93 10.56
C HIS A 239 19.23 -10.87 11.37
N THR A 240 20.29 -10.40 10.71
CA THR A 240 21.60 -10.10 11.24
C THR A 240 21.56 -8.84 12.12
N ASP A 241 22.71 -8.47 12.69
CA ASP A 241 22.84 -7.27 13.54
C ASP A 241 22.46 -5.97 12.80
N HIS A 242 22.76 -5.89 11.47
CA HIS A 242 22.39 -4.75 10.63
C HIS A 242 21.13 -5.00 9.78
N ARG A 243 20.26 -5.89 10.24
CA ARG A 243 18.94 -6.16 9.68
C ARG A 243 18.94 -6.74 8.26
N HIS A 244 19.96 -7.53 7.89
CA HIS A 244 19.95 -8.33 6.68
C HIS A 244 19.30 -9.69 6.89
N ARG A 245 18.62 -10.20 5.89
CA ARG A 245 17.87 -11.46 5.93
C ARG A 245 18.61 -12.48 5.07
N VAL A 246 19.14 -13.53 5.67
CA VAL A 246 19.97 -14.55 5.02
C VAL A 246 19.52 -15.98 5.35
N TRP A 247 18.42 -16.12 6.05
CA TRP A 247 17.83 -17.41 6.42
C TRP A 247 16.52 -17.64 5.66
N ALA A 248 16.17 -18.91 5.51
CA ALA A 248 14.87 -19.34 5.04
C ALA A 248 13.89 -19.52 6.22
N ASN A 249 12.58 -19.59 5.92
CA ASN A 249 11.52 -19.75 6.93
C ASN A 249 11.67 -21.03 7.76
N ASP A 250 12.29 -22.08 7.21
CA ASP A 250 12.61 -23.32 7.95
C ASP A 250 13.85 -23.21 8.84
N GLY A 251 14.50 -22.05 8.87
CA GLY A 251 15.69 -21.78 9.68
C GLY A 251 17.00 -22.14 9.01
N SER A 252 17.01 -22.76 7.84
CA SER A 252 18.21 -23.05 7.06
C SER A 252 18.83 -21.78 6.45
N ALA A 253 20.06 -21.90 5.91
CA ALA A 253 20.60 -20.85 5.06
C ALA A 253 19.72 -20.70 3.82
N TYR A 254 19.40 -19.45 3.46
CA TYR A 254 18.58 -19.18 2.29
C TYR A 254 19.26 -19.59 0.99
N ASP A 255 18.56 -20.39 0.17
CA ASP A 255 18.99 -20.80 -1.17
C ASP A 255 18.18 -20.04 -2.22
N HIS A 256 18.78 -19.00 -2.79
CA HIS A 256 18.17 -18.16 -3.79
C HIS A 256 17.67 -18.92 -5.02
N ALA A 257 18.42 -19.94 -5.49
CA ALA A 257 18.04 -20.68 -6.69
C ALA A 257 16.83 -21.59 -6.43
N ALA A 258 16.84 -22.29 -5.28
CA ALA A 258 15.73 -23.16 -4.86
C ALA A 258 14.46 -22.33 -4.61
N ALA A 259 14.54 -21.21 -3.91
CA ALA A 259 13.42 -20.32 -3.64
C ALA A 259 12.79 -19.77 -4.93
N ARG A 260 13.60 -19.32 -5.90
CA ARG A 260 13.09 -18.86 -7.20
C ARG A 260 12.45 -20.00 -8.04
N ALA A 261 12.95 -21.21 -7.95
CA ALA A 261 12.31 -22.37 -8.58
C ALA A 261 10.93 -22.64 -7.97
N LEU A 262 10.85 -22.64 -6.65
CA LEU A 262 9.59 -22.81 -5.92
C LEU A 262 8.58 -21.68 -6.21
N ALA A 263 9.05 -20.43 -6.37
CA ALA A 263 8.17 -19.31 -6.73
C ALA A 263 7.50 -19.53 -8.10
N ARG A 264 8.21 -20.12 -9.06
CA ARG A 264 7.62 -20.49 -10.36
C ARG A 264 6.61 -21.64 -10.25
N GLU A 265 6.88 -22.63 -9.39
CA GLU A 265 5.93 -23.71 -9.12
C GLU A 265 4.65 -23.17 -8.49
N HIS A 266 4.77 -22.27 -7.51
CA HIS A 266 3.62 -21.61 -6.89
C HIS A 266 2.86 -20.69 -7.86
N ALA A 267 3.55 -20.05 -8.80
CA ALA A 267 2.89 -19.28 -9.86
C ALA A 267 2.05 -20.17 -10.78
N ALA A 268 2.57 -21.34 -11.17
CA ALA A 268 1.83 -22.31 -11.98
C ALA A 268 0.59 -22.86 -11.23
N ASP A 269 0.72 -23.17 -9.94
CA ASP A 269 -0.43 -23.58 -9.09
C ASP A 269 -1.46 -22.44 -8.97
N PHE A 270 -1.02 -21.21 -8.73
CA PHE A 270 -1.90 -20.04 -8.66
C PHE A 270 -2.72 -19.87 -9.95
N VAL A 271 -2.05 -19.86 -11.08
CA VAL A 271 -2.72 -19.71 -12.39
C VAL A 271 -3.70 -20.86 -12.66
N ALA A 272 -3.34 -22.09 -12.33
CA ALA A 272 -4.23 -23.23 -12.47
C ALA A 272 -5.50 -23.10 -11.62
N ARG A 273 -5.37 -22.61 -10.37
CA ARG A 273 -6.50 -22.37 -9.46
C ARG A 273 -7.39 -21.25 -9.96
N VAL A 274 -6.80 -20.10 -10.36
CA VAL A 274 -7.57 -18.96 -10.91
C VAL A 274 -8.30 -19.37 -12.18
N ARG A 275 -7.67 -20.14 -13.08
CA ARG A 275 -8.36 -20.70 -14.27
C ARG A 275 -9.54 -21.59 -13.89
N ALA A 276 -9.37 -22.43 -12.91
CA ALA A 276 -10.48 -23.27 -12.41
C ALA A 276 -11.60 -22.41 -11.82
N ARG A 277 -11.24 -21.32 -11.12
CA ARG A 277 -12.16 -20.37 -10.50
C ARG A 277 -13.03 -19.65 -11.54
N VAL A 278 -12.44 -19.21 -12.66
CA VAL A 278 -13.14 -18.46 -13.72
C VAL A 278 -13.60 -19.33 -14.90
N ARG A 279 -13.58 -20.65 -14.79
CA ARG A 279 -13.91 -21.56 -15.91
C ARG A 279 -15.32 -21.35 -16.48
N ASP A 280 -16.25 -20.92 -15.64
CA ASP A 280 -17.65 -20.65 -16.01
C ASP A 280 -17.87 -19.15 -16.34
N GLY A 281 -16.78 -18.39 -16.50
CA GLY A 281 -16.76 -16.95 -16.80
C GLY A 281 -16.58 -16.06 -15.57
N GLY A 282 -16.54 -14.76 -15.80
CA GLY A 282 -16.36 -13.73 -14.77
C GLY A 282 -14.93 -13.19 -14.67
N VAL A 283 -14.68 -12.35 -13.69
CA VAL A 283 -13.39 -11.71 -13.39
C VAL A 283 -12.98 -12.05 -11.97
N CYS A 284 -11.83 -12.68 -11.80
CA CYS A 284 -11.23 -12.93 -10.49
C CYS A 284 -10.32 -11.76 -10.13
N VAL A 285 -10.71 -10.94 -9.15
CA VAL A 285 -9.94 -9.78 -8.67
C VAL A 285 -9.03 -10.22 -7.53
N CYS A 286 -7.74 -10.38 -7.83
CA CYS A 286 -6.72 -10.66 -6.83
C CYS A 286 -6.00 -9.34 -6.48
N ALA A 287 -6.46 -8.66 -5.42
CA ALA A 287 -5.90 -7.41 -4.95
C ALA A 287 -4.81 -7.67 -3.91
N LEU A 288 -3.65 -7.01 -4.08
CA LEU A 288 -2.48 -7.17 -3.20
C LEU A 288 -1.83 -5.82 -2.97
N ASP A 289 -1.31 -5.61 -1.77
CA ASP A 289 -0.37 -4.52 -1.52
C ASP A 289 0.91 -4.74 -2.32
N THR A 290 1.39 -3.71 -2.97
CA THR A 290 2.58 -3.79 -3.84
C THR A 290 3.83 -4.18 -3.04
N GLU A 291 3.97 -3.70 -1.81
CA GLU A 291 5.09 -3.97 -0.92
C GLU A 291 5.18 -5.44 -0.49
N LEU A 292 4.08 -6.20 -0.59
CA LEU A 292 4.15 -7.64 -0.40
C LEU A 292 5.17 -8.24 -1.36
N LEU A 293 5.18 -7.77 -2.60
CA LEU A 293 6.02 -8.28 -3.67
C LEU A 293 7.43 -7.69 -3.59
N GLY A 294 8.36 -8.43 -2.98
CA GLY A 294 9.77 -8.09 -2.88
C GLY A 294 10.20 -7.50 -1.54
N HIS A 295 9.33 -6.77 -0.82
CA HIS A 295 9.67 -6.21 0.48
C HIS A 295 9.30 -7.14 1.64
N TRP A 296 8.06 -7.61 1.71
CA TRP A 296 7.64 -8.57 2.75
C TRP A 296 7.82 -10.02 2.31
N TRP A 297 7.51 -10.34 1.06
CA TRP A 297 7.80 -11.62 0.44
C TRP A 297 8.86 -11.41 -0.64
N TYR A 298 10.10 -11.73 -0.30
CA TYR A 298 11.25 -11.43 -1.16
C TYR A 298 11.13 -12.02 -2.57
N GLU A 299 10.56 -13.21 -2.73
CA GLU A 299 10.34 -13.88 -4.00
C GLU A 299 9.11 -13.37 -4.76
N GLY A 300 8.33 -12.46 -4.18
CA GLY A 300 7.05 -12.01 -4.73
C GLY A 300 7.12 -11.41 -6.13
N VAL A 301 8.19 -10.66 -6.46
CA VAL A 301 8.37 -10.11 -7.81
C VAL A 301 8.62 -11.24 -8.82
N VAL A 302 9.44 -12.23 -8.45
CA VAL A 302 9.71 -13.42 -9.29
C VAL A 302 8.46 -14.25 -9.49
N TRP A 303 7.65 -14.39 -8.43
CA TRP A 303 6.37 -15.05 -8.50
C TRP A 303 5.42 -14.32 -9.45
N LEU A 304 5.28 -13.00 -9.34
CA LEU A 304 4.41 -12.23 -10.24
C LEU A 304 4.88 -12.35 -11.69
N GLU A 305 6.18 -12.22 -11.96
CA GLU A 305 6.73 -12.44 -13.29
C GLU A 305 6.33 -13.82 -13.86
N ALA A 306 6.49 -14.86 -13.04
CA ALA A 306 6.10 -16.22 -13.43
C ALA A 306 4.58 -16.39 -13.58
N VAL A 307 3.75 -15.68 -12.82
CA VAL A 307 2.28 -15.67 -13.02
C VAL A 307 1.93 -15.13 -14.40
N LEU A 308 2.60 -14.08 -14.87
CA LEU A 308 2.36 -13.56 -16.22
C LEU A 308 2.75 -14.57 -17.30
N ASP A 309 3.91 -15.22 -17.16
CA ASP A 309 4.38 -16.26 -18.10
C ASP A 309 3.43 -17.46 -18.12
N GLU A 310 3.03 -17.95 -16.95
CA GLU A 310 2.12 -19.07 -16.80
C GLU A 310 0.71 -18.75 -17.30
N SER A 311 0.23 -17.52 -17.08
CA SER A 311 -1.08 -17.08 -17.59
C SER A 311 -1.12 -17.14 -19.10
N ALA A 312 -0.05 -16.66 -19.77
CA ALA A 312 0.08 -16.77 -21.21
C ALA A 312 0.18 -18.23 -21.67
N ALA A 313 0.99 -19.06 -21.00
CA ALA A 313 1.19 -20.47 -21.35
C ALA A 313 -0.07 -21.32 -21.17
N GLN A 314 -0.85 -21.05 -20.10
CA GLN A 314 -2.05 -21.79 -19.78
C GLN A 314 -3.33 -21.17 -20.40
N GLY A 315 -3.23 -20.04 -21.10
CA GLY A 315 -4.34 -19.37 -21.76
C GLY A 315 -5.34 -18.73 -20.76
N LEU A 316 -4.87 -18.19 -19.64
CA LEU A 316 -5.64 -17.34 -18.73
C LEU A 316 -5.51 -15.89 -19.18
N PRO A 317 -6.57 -15.26 -19.68
CA PRO A 317 -6.49 -13.84 -20.05
C PRO A 317 -6.36 -12.96 -18.81
N LEU A 318 -5.42 -12.02 -18.86
CA LEU A 318 -5.27 -10.96 -17.87
C LEU A 318 -5.88 -9.66 -18.40
N THR A 319 -6.44 -8.85 -17.52
CA THR A 319 -7.03 -7.55 -17.85
C THR A 319 -6.84 -6.59 -16.68
N ASN A 320 -6.90 -5.30 -16.93
CA ASN A 320 -7.12 -4.30 -15.88
C ASN A 320 -8.63 -4.08 -15.68
N LEU A 321 -9.01 -3.50 -14.54
CA LEU A 321 -10.42 -3.36 -14.17
C LEU A 321 -11.18 -2.38 -15.07
N ASP A 322 -10.52 -1.34 -15.59
CA ASP A 322 -11.14 -0.36 -16.49
C ASP A 322 -11.50 -1.02 -17.83
N GLU A 323 -10.63 -1.87 -18.38
CA GLU A 323 -10.91 -2.65 -19.58
C GLU A 323 -11.95 -3.74 -19.32
N ALA A 324 -11.86 -4.42 -18.17
CA ALA A 324 -12.80 -5.46 -17.79
C ALA A 324 -14.24 -4.95 -17.72
N LEU A 325 -14.45 -3.71 -17.29
CA LEU A 325 -15.77 -3.07 -17.25
C LEU A 325 -16.41 -2.97 -18.64
N GLY A 326 -15.61 -2.83 -19.70
CA GLY A 326 -16.09 -2.83 -21.08
C GLY A 326 -16.61 -4.19 -21.57
N HIS A 327 -16.32 -5.29 -20.85
CA HIS A 327 -16.64 -6.66 -21.24
C HIS A 327 -17.54 -7.40 -20.25
N HIS A 328 -17.75 -6.84 -19.06
CA HIS A 328 -18.55 -7.43 -17.99
C HIS A 328 -19.61 -6.47 -17.52
N GLU A 329 -20.87 -6.77 -17.83
CA GLU A 329 -22.01 -5.96 -17.39
C GLU A 329 -22.17 -6.11 -15.86
N PRO A 330 -22.19 -5.00 -15.10
CA PRO A 330 -22.42 -5.04 -13.66
C PRO A 330 -23.79 -5.59 -13.30
N ALA A 331 -23.84 -6.45 -12.31
CA ALA A 331 -25.09 -6.92 -11.75
C ALA A 331 -25.60 -5.95 -10.67
N PRO A 332 -26.91 -5.82 -10.45
CA PRO A 332 -27.43 -5.01 -9.35
C PRO A 332 -26.89 -5.49 -8.01
N ALA A 333 -26.35 -4.59 -7.22
CA ALA A 333 -25.93 -4.87 -5.85
C ALA A 333 -27.15 -5.05 -4.93
N SER A 334 -26.99 -5.81 -3.85
CA SER A 334 -28.01 -5.83 -2.80
C SER A 334 -28.11 -4.45 -2.14
N PRO A 335 -29.30 -3.92 -1.89
CA PRO A 335 -29.46 -2.66 -1.15
C PRO A 335 -29.03 -2.75 0.32
N THR A 336 -28.69 -3.95 0.78
CA THR A 336 -28.28 -4.24 2.17
C THR A 336 -26.84 -4.77 2.25
N LEU A 337 -25.93 -4.22 1.43
CA LEU A 337 -24.51 -4.54 1.58
C LEU A 337 -24.02 -4.14 2.97
N PRO A 338 -23.20 -4.98 3.64
CA PRO A 338 -22.63 -4.64 4.93
C PRO A 338 -21.53 -3.58 4.80
N GLU A 339 -21.23 -2.92 5.91
CA GLU A 339 -19.95 -2.26 6.11
C GLU A 339 -18.88 -3.34 6.18
N THR A 340 -17.79 -3.19 5.43
CA THR A 340 -16.79 -4.24 5.27
C THR A 340 -15.39 -3.70 5.02
N THR A 341 -14.37 -4.52 5.30
CA THR A 341 -12.96 -4.28 4.98
C THR A 341 -12.26 -5.59 4.68
N TRP A 342 -11.06 -5.54 4.13
CA TRP A 342 -10.22 -6.74 4.01
C TRP A 342 -9.42 -7.06 5.28
N GLY A 343 -9.52 -6.22 6.31
CA GLY A 343 -8.90 -6.41 7.60
C GLY A 343 -9.39 -7.67 8.33
N ARG A 344 -8.73 -7.97 9.46
CA ARG A 344 -9.12 -9.13 10.29
C ARG A 344 -10.57 -9.00 10.75
N GLY A 345 -11.37 -10.02 10.52
CA GLY A 345 -12.78 -10.05 10.90
C GLY A 345 -13.72 -9.41 9.88
N GLY A 346 -13.22 -8.87 8.78
CA GLY A 346 -14.06 -8.25 7.74
C GLY A 346 -14.72 -6.95 8.17
N ASP A 347 -14.37 -6.42 9.35
CA ASP A 347 -14.97 -5.24 9.97
C ASP A 347 -13.93 -4.12 10.25
N LEU A 348 -14.39 -2.99 10.77
CA LEU A 348 -13.54 -1.84 11.07
C LEU A 348 -12.79 -1.95 12.41
N SER A 349 -12.83 -3.07 13.11
CA SER A 349 -12.29 -3.23 14.47
C SER A 349 -10.78 -2.96 14.55
N THR A 350 -10.02 -3.23 13.50
CA THR A 350 -8.59 -2.90 13.43
C THR A 350 -8.33 -1.41 13.69
N TRP A 351 -9.25 -0.52 13.28
CA TRP A 351 -9.10 0.94 13.34
C TRP A 351 -10.04 1.62 14.34
N SER A 352 -11.01 0.91 14.92
CA SER A 352 -12.03 1.49 15.80
C SER A 352 -12.31 0.68 17.07
N ALA A 353 -11.62 -0.44 17.31
CA ALA A 353 -11.78 -1.22 18.53
C ALA A 353 -11.39 -0.44 19.80
N PRO A 354 -11.84 -0.85 20.99
CA PRO A 354 -11.52 -0.17 22.25
C PRO A 354 -10.02 0.07 22.47
N ALA A 355 -9.15 -0.80 21.96
CA ALA A 355 -7.69 -0.67 22.08
C ALA A 355 -7.11 0.57 21.36
N VAL A 356 -7.81 1.09 20.37
CA VAL A 356 -7.42 2.26 19.55
C VAL A 356 -8.48 3.35 19.53
N ALA A 357 -9.45 3.29 20.44
CA ALA A 357 -10.54 4.27 20.52
C ALA A 357 -10.02 5.70 20.76
N ASP A 358 -8.93 5.85 21.50
CA ASP A 358 -8.23 7.11 21.71
C ASP A 358 -7.80 7.77 20.39
N LEU A 359 -7.22 6.98 19.48
CA LEU A 359 -6.78 7.45 18.15
C LEU A 359 -8.00 7.82 17.27
N ALA A 360 -9.02 6.96 17.25
CA ALA A 360 -10.24 7.21 16.48
C ALA A 360 -10.96 8.50 16.94
N TRP A 361 -11.06 8.72 18.25
CA TRP A 361 -11.65 9.95 18.79
C TRP A 361 -10.79 11.17 18.54
N GLN A 362 -9.48 11.06 18.60
CA GLN A 362 -8.58 12.15 18.29
C GLN A 362 -8.73 12.60 16.83
N ALA A 363 -8.79 11.66 15.88
CA ALA A 363 -9.01 11.95 14.47
C ALA A 363 -10.33 12.69 14.22
N ARG A 364 -11.44 12.18 14.77
CA ARG A 364 -12.76 12.79 14.65
C ARG A 364 -12.83 14.17 15.30
N THR A 365 -12.21 14.35 16.46
CA THR A 365 -12.18 15.65 17.15
C THR A 365 -11.40 16.69 16.34
N ALA A 366 -10.26 16.30 15.77
CA ALA A 366 -9.46 17.15 14.92
C ALA A 366 -10.21 17.58 13.66
N GLU A 367 -10.90 16.63 12.99
CA GLU A 367 -11.72 16.89 11.80
C GLU A 367 -12.82 17.91 12.13
N LEU A 368 -13.59 17.68 13.19
CA LEU A 368 -14.64 18.61 13.62
C LEU A 368 -14.11 20.00 13.98
N ALA A 369 -12.86 20.10 14.47
CA ALA A 369 -12.24 21.39 14.74
C ALA A 369 -11.93 22.16 13.46
N VAL A 370 -11.41 21.49 12.43
CA VAL A 370 -11.15 22.06 11.11
C VAL A 370 -12.47 22.48 10.44
N ILE A 371 -13.49 21.63 10.43
CA ILE A 371 -14.82 21.94 9.87
C ILE A 371 -15.45 23.17 10.54
N ARG A 372 -15.34 23.30 11.87
CA ARG A 372 -15.85 24.49 12.59
C ARG A 372 -15.10 25.77 12.23
N ALA A 373 -13.83 25.68 11.91
CA ALA A 373 -13.04 26.84 11.43
C ALA A 373 -13.50 27.27 10.03
N GLY A 374 -14.01 26.33 9.23
CA GLY A 374 -14.50 26.54 7.87
C GLY A 374 -13.42 27.13 6.97
N GLY A 375 -13.77 27.99 6.03
CA GLY A 375 -12.82 28.67 5.13
C GLY A 375 -11.73 29.52 5.80
N ARG A 376 -11.72 29.58 7.13
CA ARG A 376 -10.64 30.21 7.93
C ARG A 376 -9.60 29.21 8.43
N ALA A 377 -9.80 27.91 8.20
CA ALA A 377 -8.82 26.91 8.58
C ALA A 377 -7.53 27.12 7.75
N PRO A 378 -6.36 27.34 8.39
CA PRO A 378 -5.11 27.42 7.67
C PRO A 378 -4.82 26.13 6.93
N GLU A 379 -4.22 26.22 5.75
CA GLU A 379 -3.79 25.05 4.95
C GLU A 379 -2.96 24.06 5.77
N ARG A 380 -2.10 24.58 6.65
CA ARG A 380 -1.31 23.78 7.58
C ARG A 380 -2.20 22.89 8.47
N ALA A 381 -3.26 23.44 9.05
CA ALA A 381 -4.17 22.64 9.90
C ALA A 381 -4.86 21.54 9.12
N VAL A 382 -5.21 21.78 7.86
CA VAL A 382 -5.83 20.78 6.98
C VAL A 382 -4.82 19.67 6.63
N ARG A 383 -3.56 20.02 6.34
CA ARG A 383 -2.50 19.02 6.09
C ARG A 383 -2.21 18.15 7.32
N GLU A 384 -2.20 18.76 8.52
CA GLU A 384 -2.05 18.00 9.77
C GLU A 384 -3.24 17.07 10.01
N LEU A 385 -4.47 17.48 9.65
CA LEU A 385 -5.65 16.63 9.70
C LEU A 385 -5.48 15.42 8.77
N LEU A 386 -5.10 15.64 7.53
CA LEU A 386 -4.86 14.56 6.57
C LEU A 386 -3.81 13.56 7.11
N ALA A 387 -2.68 14.06 7.63
CA ALA A 387 -1.64 13.21 8.22
C ALA A 387 -2.16 12.38 9.41
N LEU A 388 -2.98 13.00 10.25
CA LEU A 388 -3.55 12.39 11.45
C LEU A 388 -4.57 11.28 11.11
N GLN A 389 -5.27 11.38 9.98
CA GLN A 389 -6.29 10.43 9.54
C GLN A 389 -5.74 9.17 8.85
N ALA A 390 -4.43 9.06 8.62
CA ALA A 390 -3.84 7.88 7.97
C ALA A 390 -4.16 6.58 8.73
N SER A 391 -4.57 5.53 8.01
CA SER A 391 -4.96 4.23 8.58
C SER A 391 -3.82 3.56 9.35
N ASP A 392 -2.58 3.80 8.95
CA ASP A 392 -1.38 3.19 9.53
C ASP A 392 -1.25 3.35 11.04
N TRP A 393 -1.68 4.49 11.61
CA TRP A 393 -1.51 4.73 13.05
C TRP A 393 -2.30 3.74 13.89
N ALA A 394 -3.58 3.58 13.60
CA ALA A 394 -4.43 2.62 14.30
C ALA A 394 -4.03 1.17 13.99
N PHE A 395 -3.64 0.88 12.74
CA PHE A 395 -3.14 -0.43 12.34
C PHE A 395 -1.89 -0.83 13.15
N LEU A 396 -0.87 0.02 13.19
CA LEU A 396 0.37 -0.24 13.93
C LEU A 396 0.11 -0.42 15.44
N ALA A 397 -0.78 0.40 16.00
CA ALA A 397 -1.16 0.31 17.42
C ALA A 397 -1.92 -0.99 17.73
N THR A 398 -2.91 -1.37 16.90
CA THR A 398 -3.70 -2.60 17.06
C THR A 398 -2.85 -3.85 16.90
N ARG A 399 -1.84 -3.81 16.02
CA ARG A 399 -0.95 -4.94 15.75
C ARG A 399 0.30 -4.95 16.63
N GLU A 400 0.47 -3.96 17.52
CA GLU A 400 1.62 -3.81 18.45
C GLU A 400 2.98 -3.81 17.72
N LEU A 401 3.03 -3.26 16.50
CA LEU A 401 4.21 -3.35 15.63
C LEU A 401 5.28 -2.28 15.91
N ALA A 402 4.90 -1.15 16.55
CA ALA A 402 5.78 0.00 16.69
C ALA A 402 5.70 0.68 18.07
N GLY A 403 5.31 -0.04 19.12
CA GLY A 403 5.19 0.50 20.48
C GLY A 403 4.29 1.75 20.53
N ASP A 404 4.77 2.81 21.18
CA ASP A 404 4.03 4.07 21.34
C ASP A 404 4.13 5.01 20.12
N TYR A 405 4.97 4.70 19.14
CA TYR A 405 5.22 5.55 17.97
C TYR A 405 3.95 6.04 17.25
N PRO A 406 2.93 5.21 16.97
CA PRO A 406 1.71 5.69 16.31
C PRO A 406 0.97 6.76 17.13
N ARG A 407 0.91 6.59 18.46
CA ARG A 407 0.28 7.54 19.37
C ARG A 407 1.06 8.85 19.47
N GLU A 408 2.37 8.77 19.54
CA GLU A 408 3.27 9.93 19.56
C GLU A 408 3.12 10.74 18.26
N ARG A 409 3.09 10.06 17.11
CA ARG A 409 2.92 10.72 15.79
C ARG A 409 1.56 11.39 15.68
N MET A 410 0.47 10.68 15.98
CA MET A 410 -0.87 11.28 15.97
C MET A 410 -0.98 12.44 16.95
N GLY A 411 -0.46 12.29 18.16
CA GLY A 411 -0.42 13.37 19.16
C GLY A 411 0.32 14.60 18.67
N GLY A 412 1.44 14.42 17.98
CA GLY A 412 2.20 15.49 17.33
C GLY A 412 1.39 16.22 16.26
N HIS A 413 0.74 15.49 15.35
CA HIS A 413 -0.11 16.08 14.32
C HIS A 413 -1.34 16.80 14.92
N ALA A 414 -1.97 16.25 15.95
CA ALA A 414 -3.09 16.90 16.62
C ALA A 414 -2.67 18.20 17.32
N HIS A 415 -1.50 18.21 17.97
CA HIS A 415 -0.94 19.41 18.58
C HIS A 415 -0.63 20.49 17.54
N ALA A 416 0.03 20.12 16.43
CA ALA A 416 0.36 21.03 15.35
C ALA A 416 -0.91 21.62 14.68
N LEU A 417 -1.94 20.80 14.49
CA LEU A 417 -3.24 21.25 14.00
C LEU A 417 -3.88 22.29 14.93
N ALA A 418 -3.93 22.01 16.23
CA ALA A 418 -4.50 22.94 17.20
C ALA A 418 -3.74 24.25 17.25
N HIS A 419 -2.39 24.19 17.16
CA HIS A 419 -1.52 25.36 17.10
C HIS A 419 -1.80 26.20 15.84
N ALA A 420 -1.88 25.58 14.67
CA ALA A 420 -2.19 26.25 13.41
C ALA A 420 -3.59 26.92 13.47
N LEU A 421 -4.61 26.25 14.02
CA LEU A 421 -5.95 26.84 14.20
C LEU A 421 -5.99 28.01 15.15
N SER A 422 -5.05 28.09 16.11
CA SER A 422 -4.95 29.24 17.05
C SER A 422 -4.37 30.51 16.43
N GLY A 423 -3.87 30.43 15.21
CA GLY A 423 -3.15 31.52 14.54
C GLY A 423 -1.74 31.77 15.05
N ALA A 424 -1.18 30.85 15.82
CA ALA A 424 0.18 30.94 16.38
C ALA A 424 1.23 30.24 15.47
N ASP A 425 0.94 30.12 14.18
CA ASP A 425 1.83 29.47 13.23
C ASP A 425 3.12 30.27 13.07
N ASP A 426 4.22 29.72 13.56
CA ASP A 426 5.57 30.32 13.52
C ASP A 426 6.47 29.73 12.42
N GLY A 427 5.90 28.91 11.50
CA GLY A 427 6.63 28.25 10.42
C GLY A 427 7.58 27.13 10.89
N ALA A 428 7.81 26.97 12.19
CA ALA A 428 8.73 25.97 12.74
C ALA A 428 8.18 24.54 12.66
N LEU A 429 6.87 24.40 12.40
CA LEU A 429 6.15 23.14 12.37
C LEU A 429 5.99 22.54 10.96
N GLU A 430 6.66 23.07 9.94
CA GLU A 430 6.60 22.52 8.57
C GLU A 430 7.27 21.14 8.45
N GLY A 431 8.24 20.81 9.31
CA GLY A 431 9.03 19.61 9.27
C GLY A 431 8.21 18.30 9.19
N PRO A 432 7.21 18.05 10.05
CA PRO A 432 6.49 16.77 10.09
C PRO A 432 5.61 16.50 8.90
N VAL A 433 5.02 17.48 8.24
CA VAL A 433 4.17 17.29 7.06
C VAL A 433 4.90 17.52 5.75
N ARG A 434 6.08 18.16 5.78
CA ARG A 434 6.92 18.43 4.59
C ARG A 434 6.08 18.92 3.40
N ASN A 435 6.06 18.19 2.27
CA ASN A 435 5.24 18.46 1.09
C ASN A 435 3.96 17.63 1.04
N LEU A 436 3.43 17.14 2.18
CA LEU A 436 2.19 16.35 2.20
C LEU A 436 1.05 17.11 1.53
N ALA A 437 0.32 16.42 0.67
CA ALA A 437 -0.84 16.92 -0.04
C ALA A 437 -0.60 18.31 -0.70
N PRO A 438 0.38 18.44 -1.61
CA PRO A 438 0.64 19.71 -2.30
C PRO A 438 -0.55 20.14 -3.19
N ASP A 439 -1.41 19.18 -3.51
CA ASP A 439 -2.60 19.35 -4.35
C ASP A 439 -3.88 19.49 -3.52
N LEU A 440 -3.75 19.88 -2.25
CA LEU A 440 -4.85 20.04 -1.32
C LEU A 440 -5.98 20.89 -1.91
N ILE A 441 -7.19 20.33 -1.92
CA ILE A 441 -8.40 21.04 -2.30
C ILE A 441 -9.17 21.44 -1.05
N VAL A 442 -9.13 22.73 -0.75
CA VAL A 442 -9.94 23.33 0.32
C VAL A 442 -11.13 24.00 -0.33
N ARG A 443 -12.32 23.43 -0.10
CA ARG A 443 -13.58 24.03 -0.61
C ARG A 443 -14.20 24.96 0.44
N GLU A 444 -15.11 25.84 -0.02
CA GLU A 444 -15.81 26.81 0.83
C GLU A 444 -16.69 26.16 1.93
N TRP A 445 -16.93 24.84 1.83
CA TRP A 445 -17.73 24.09 2.79
C TRP A 445 -16.92 23.44 3.92
N LEU A 446 -15.61 23.55 3.88
CA LEU A 446 -14.74 23.35 5.05
C LEU A 446 -14.88 24.54 5.96
#